data_4cbc242466541e16e2c31933e60e50bf
#
_entry.id   4cbc242466541e16e2c31933e60e50bf
#
_cell.length_a   1.000
_cell.length_b   1.000
_cell.length_c   1.000
_cell.angle_alpha   90.00
_cell.angle_beta   90.00
_cell.angle_gamma   90.00
#
_symmetry.space_group_name_H-M   'P 1'
#
loop_
_entity.id
_entity.type
_entity.pdbx_description
1 polymer ?
#
loop_
_entity_poly.entity_id
_entity_poly.type
_entity_poly.pdbx_seq_one_letter_code
_entity_poly.pdbx_strand_id
1 'polypeptide(L)'
;MDRKDESVLRVSSSFLLVAALASLAVVSPLRAVEPVAAAPASQLADGTWTVQGRAIQGTRRCGDWLVRLTSRQGQLSGMVSLAQSSVPIQNLVLQPDGSFLGTGRAGLVGSRHVRAYRVSGKFSGDTVSLTLQESMCPPRHGTTVREAAVG
;
A
#
# COMPACT_ATOMS: atom_id res chain seq x y z
N MET A 1 -1.23 -53.49 -42.44
CA MET A 1 -0.76 -52.75 -43.62
C MET A 1 0.26 -51.78 -43.07
N ASP A 2 1.51 -52.22 -42.89
CA ASP A 2 2.58 -52.16 -43.91
C ASP A 2 3.03 -50.72 -44.13
N ARG A 3 4.20 -50.35 -43.88
CA ARG A 3 5.61 -50.70 -44.13
C ARG A 3 6.43 -49.65 -43.40
N LYS A 4 7.43 -49.98 -42.58
CA LYS A 4 8.80 -50.28 -42.97
C LYS A 4 9.39 -49.24 -43.93
N ASP A 5 10.40 -48.50 -43.42
CA ASP A 5 11.71 -48.68 -43.97
C ASP A 5 12.79 -47.97 -43.09
N GLU A 6 13.72 -48.78 -42.74
CA GLU A 6 15.08 -48.54 -42.28
C GLU A 6 15.92 -47.94 -43.40
N SER A 7 16.90 -47.14 -43.03
CA SER A 7 18.23 -47.03 -43.69
C SER A 7 19.12 -46.16 -42.78
N VAL A 8 19.95 -46.64 -42.04
CA VAL A 8 21.26 -47.25 -41.99
C VAL A 8 22.26 -46.67 -43.02
N LEU A 9 23.44 -46.37 -42.46
CA LEU A 9 24.77 -46.18 -43.05
C LEU A 9 25.16 -44.72 -43.35
N ARG A 10 26.32 -44.22 -43.07
CA ARG A 10 27.67 -44.77 -42.70
C ARG A 10 28.57 -43.63 -42.26
N VAL A 11 29.26 -43.84 -41.20
CA VAL A 11 30.72 -43.63 -40.99
C VAL A 11 31.49 -42.96 -42.13
N SER A 12 32.12 -41.84 -41.77
CA SER A 12 33.50 -41.61 -42.32
C SER A 12 34.29 -40.74 -41.35
N SER A 13 35.29 -41.35 -40.80
CA SER A 13 36.37 -40.70 -40.08
C SER A 13 37.19 -39.90 -41.06
N SER A 14 37.59 -38.70 -40.71
CA SER A 14 38.88 -38.15 -41.18
C SER A 14 39.36 -37.07 -40.21
N PHE A 15 40.42 -37.39 -39.60
CA PHE A 15 41.49 -36.61 -39.00
C PHE A 15 41.70 -35.24 -39.62
N LEU A 16 41.95 -34.21 -38.77
CA LEU A 16 43.21 -33.46 -38.79
C LEU A 16 43.08 -32.22 -37.88
N LEU A 17 43.88 -32.25 -36.85
CA LEU A 17 44.91 -31.27 -36.45
C LEU A 17 44.47 -29.83 -36.06
N VAL A 18 44.56 -29.58 -34.77
CA VAL A 18 45.38 -28.55 -34.12
C VAL A 18 45.17 -27.09 -34.57
N ALA A 19 44.49 -26.33 -33.73
CA ALA A 19 44.93 -24.99 -33.39
C ALA A 19 44.41 -24.65 -31.96
N ALA A 20 45.32 -24.67 -31.01
CA ALA A 20 45.10 -24.15 -29.68
C ALA A 20 45.02 -22.63 -29.77
N LEU A 21 43.83 -22.08 -29.68
CA LEU A 21 43.58 -20.68 -29.36
C LEU A 21 43.07 -20.64 -27.95
N ALA A 22 43.94 -20.27 -27.04
CA ALA A 22 43.63 -19.95 -25.66
C ALA A 22 42.72 -18.72 -25.66
N SER A 23 41.40 -18.95 -25.69
CA SER A 23 40.41 -17.91 -25.39
C SER A 23 40.35 -17.74 -23.88
N LEU A 24 41.02 -16.72 -23.40
CA LEU A 24 40.82 -16.20 -22.06
C LEU A 24 39.35 -15.78 -21.94
N ALA A 25 38.52 -16.69 -21.47
CA ALA A 25 37.16 -16.37 -21.02
C ALA A 25 37.30 -15.49 -19.78
N VAL A 26 37.15 -14.20 -19.97
CA VAL A 26 36.88 -13.26 -18.88
C VAL A 26 35.53 -13.65 -18.30
N VAL A 27 35.54 -14.49 -17.29
CA VAL A 27 34.39 -14.77 -16.46
C VAL A 27 34.18 -13.52 -15.66
N SER A 28 33.31 -12.60 -16.15
CA SER A 28 32.79 -11.53 -15.35
C SER A 28 31.99 -12.16 -14.21
N PRO A 29 32.34 -11.92 -12.93
CA PRO A 29 31.51 -12.39 -11.85
C PRO A 29 30.16 -11.69 -12.01
N LEU A 30 29.11 -12.46 -12.29
CA LEU A 30 27.74 -12.05 -12.08
C LEU A 30 27.69 -11.58 -10.63
N ARG A 31 27.71 -10.26 -10.43
CA ARG A 31 27.36 -9.68 -9.15
C ARG A 31 25.96 -10.16 -8.87
N ALA A 32 25.85 -11.09 -7.93
CA ALA A 32 24.58 -11.41 -7.32
C ALA A 32 24.01 -10.07 -6.86
N VAL A 33 22.88 -9.67 -7.45
CA VAL A 33 22.10 -8.56 -6.94
C VAL A 33 21.65 -9.02 -5.56
N GLU A 34 22.34 -8.55 -4.52
CA GLU A 34 21.88 -8.73 -3.16
C GLU A 34 20.43 -8.24 -3.14
N PRO A 35 19.47 -9.07 -2.69
CA PRO A 35 18.12 -8.59 -2.47
C PRO A 35 18.26 -7.39 -1.54
N VAL A 36 17.95 -6.19 -2.04
CA VAL A 36 17.83 -5.01 -1.21
C VAL A 36 16.83 -5.39 -0.13
N ALA A 37 17.35 -5.62 1.09
CA ALA A 37 16.52 -5.91 2.23
C ALA A 37 15.48 -4.78 2.28
N ALA A 38 14.21 -5.13 2.11
CA ALA A 38 13.13 -4.17 2.21
C ALA A 38 13.36 -3.43 3.53
N ALA A 39 13.52 -2.12 3.47
CA ALA A 39 13.72 -1.31 4.66
C ALA A 39 12.65 -1.71 5.67
N PRO A 40 12.98 -1.97 6.94
CA PRO A 40 11.99 -2.36 7.92
C PRO A 40 10.86 -1.35 7.86
N ALA A 41 9.63 -1.84 7.73
CA ALA A 41 8.43 -1.01 7.74
C ALA A 41 8.62 0.02 8.84
N SER A 42 8.62 1.30 8.48
CA SER A 42 8.83 2.37 9.44
C SER A 42 7.82 2.16 10.54
N GLN A 43 8.28 1.71 11.72
CA GLN A 43 7.38 1.48 12.83
C GLN A 43 6.78 2.83 13.17
N LEU A 44 5.52 3.01 12.82
CA LEU A 44 4.81 4.20 13.20
C LEU A 44 4.87 4.31 14.73
N ALA A 45 5.39 5.43 15.23
CA ALA A 45 5.47 5.67 16.66
C ALA A 45 4.06 5.62 17.26
N ASP A 46 3.96 5.14 18.49
CA ASP A 46 2.69 5.16 19.22
C ASP A 46 2.20 6.58 19.40
N GLY A 47 0.90 6.78 19.18
CA GLY A 47 0.33 8.11 19.27
C GLY A 47 -1.09 8.20 18.71
N THR A 48 -1.65 9.38 18.85
CA THR A 48 -2.98 9.72 18.34
C THR A 48 -2.89 10.96 17.46
N TRP A 49 -3.65 10.97 16.38
CA TRP A 49 -3.78 12.08 15.45
C TRP A 49 -5.27 12.34 15.22
N THR A 50 -5.68 13.58 15.39
CA THR A 50 -7.06 13.99 15.11
C THR A 50 -7.07 15.04 14.03
N VAL A 51 -7.63 14.69 12.88
CA VAL A 51 -7.86 15.60 11.76
C VAL A 51 -9.34 15.93 11.71
N GLN A 52 -9.65 17.21 11.65
CA GLN A 52 -11.03 17.68 11.57
C GLN A 52 -11.19 18.73 10.48
N GLY A 53 -12.39 18.84 9.97
CA GLY A 53 -12.74 19.84 8.98
C GLY A 53 -14.20 20.23 9.06
N ARG A 54 -14.49 21.40 8.56
CA ARG A 54 -15.84 21.99 8.59
C ARG A 54 -16.70 21.50 7.44
N ALA A 55 -18.01 21.67 7.61
CA ALA A 55 -19.00 21.47 6.58
C ALA A 55 -18.68 22.29 5.33
N ILE A 56 -18.98 21.75 4.16
CA ILE A 56 -18.93 22.49 2.91
C ILE A 56 -20.18 23.36 2.83
N GLN A 57 -19.97 24.66 2.77
CA GLN A 57 -21.08 25.63 2.68
C GLN A 57 -21.94 25.36 1.44
N GLY A 58 -23.25 25.52 1.58
CA GLY A 58 -24.21 25.27 0.50
C GLY A 58 -24.61 23.81 0.29
N THR A 59 -24.00 22.86 1.04
CA THR A 59 -24.36 21.45 0.98
C THR A 59 -24.81 20.93 2.34
N ARG A 60 -26.12 20.69 2.52
CA ARG A 60 -26.65 20.11 3.77
C ARG A 60 -26.13 18.69 4.06
N ARG A 61 -25.51 18.04 3.09
CA ARG A 61 -25.08 16.64 3.16
C ARG A 61 -23.62 16.45 3.55
N CYS A 62 -22.78 17.47 3.38
CA CYS A 62 -21.35 17.41 3.66
C CYS A 62 -21.02 18.23 4.91
N GLY A 63 -21.46 17.73 6.06
CA GLY A 63 -21.27 18.34 7.36
C GLY A 63 -19.83 18.30 7.87
N ASP A 64 -19.65 18.74 9.11
CA ASP A 64 -18.35 18.61 9.79
C ASP A 64 -17.91 17.16 9.85
N TRP A 65 -16.64 16.97 9.84
CA TRP A 65 -16.02 15.66 9.88
C TRP A 65 -14.81 15.64 10.79
N LEU A 66 -14.53 14.45 11.33
CA LEU A 66 -13.36 14.20 12.14
C LEU A 66 -12.83 12.78 11.82
N VAL A 67 -11.53 12.65 11.64
CA VAL A 67 -10.85 11.37 11.57
C VAL A 67 -9.85 11.32 12.71
N ARG A 68 -9.99 10.32 13.57
CA ARG A 68 -9.04 10.02 14.62
C ARG A 68 -8.30 8.74 14.29
N LEU A 69 -6.98 8.81 14.23
CA LEU A 69 -6.09 7.69 14.01
C LEU A 69 -5.30 7.43 15.29
N THR A 70 -5.10 6.17 15.64
CA THR A 70 -4.32 5.76 16.80
C THR A 70 -3.37 4.64 16.39
N SER A 71 -2.09 4.82 16.65
CA SER A 71 -1.06 3.78 16.53
C SER A 71 -0.69 3.27 17.92
N ARG A 72 -0.67 1.96 18.06
CA ARG A 72 -0.17 1.26 19.24
C ARG A 72 0.60 0.02 18.81
N GLN A 73 1.86 -0.06 19.21
CA GLN A 73 2.73 -1.19 18.90
C GLN A 73 2.78 -1.51 17.40
N GLY A 74 2.82 -0.46 16.55
CA GLY A 74 2.83 -0.58 15.10
C GLY A 74 1.48 -0.95 14.46
N GLN A 75 0.42 -1.10 15.26
CA GLN A 75 -0.93 -1.34 14.73
C GLN A 75 -1.69 -0.03 14.62
N LEU A 76 -2.20 0.24 13.43
CA LEU A 76 -3.00 1.42 13.15
C LEU A 76 -4.49 1.10 13.24
N SER A 77 -5.21 1.88 14.03
CA SER A 77 -6.67 1.87 14.13
C SER A 77 -7.22 3.27 13.92
N GLY A 78 -8.51 3.39 13.65
CA GLY A 78 -9.09 4.71 13.45
C GLY A 78 -10.61 4.75 13.53
N MET A 79 -11.11 5.95 13.72
CA MET A 79 -12.54 6.29 13.77
C MET A 79 -12.81 7.46 12.82
N VAL A 80 -13.95 7.40 12.15
CA VAL A 80 -14.49 8.54 11.39
C VAL A 80 -15.76 9.00 12.05
N SER A 81 -15.83 10.28 12.34
CA SER A 81 -17.06 10.94 12.81
C SER A 81 -17.61 11.84 11.71
N LEU A 82 -18.84 11.57 11.30
CA LEU A 82 -19.56 12.28 10.25
C LEU A 82 -20.89 12.75 10.85
N ALA A 83 -21.07 14.05 11.02
CA ALA A 83 -22.20 14.66 11.67
C ALA A 83 -22.41 14.07 13.09
N GLN A 84 -23.41 13.20 13.27
CA GLN A 84 -23.77 12.60 14.56
C GLN A 84 -23.37 11.13 14.70
N SER A 85 -22.67 10.58 13.71
CA SER A 85 -22.24 9.19 13.67
C SER A 85 -20.74 9.08 13.82
N SER A 86 -20.27 8.21 14.71
CA SER A 86 -18.86 7.85 14.84
C SER A 86 -18.70 6.36 14.60
N VAL A 87 -17.89 5.99 13.62
CA VAL A 87 -17.75 4.60 13.17
C VAL A 87 -16.29 4.23 12.99
N PRO A 88 -15.91 2.97 13.27
CA PRO A 88 -14.54 2.53 13.06
C PRO A 88 -14.19 2.49 11.57
N ILE A 89 -12.93 2.81 11.25
CA ILE A 89 -12.37 2.60 9.94
C ILE A 89 -12.11 1.10 9.77
N GLN A 90 -12.71 0.52 8.74
CA GLN A 90 -12.55 -0.89 8.40
C GLN A 90 -11.40 -1.05 7.39
N ASN A 91 -10.78 -2.23 7.39
CA ASN A 91 -9.70 -2.56 6.45
C ASN A 91 -8.60 -1.49 6.39
N LEU A 92 -8.27 -0.92 7.55
CA LEU A 92 -7.21 0.08 7.65
C LEU A 92 -5.86 -0.61 7.53
N VAL A 93 -5.14 -0.34 6.45
CA VAL A 93 -3.84 -0.92 6.14
C VAL A 93 -2.79 0.17 6.09
N LEU A 94 -1.74 0.01 6.87
CA LEU A 94 -0.54 0.86 6.85
C LEU A 94 0.52 0.20 5.96
N GLN A 95 1.04 0.95 4.99
CA GLN A 95 2.09 0.53 4.09
C GLN A 95 3.48 0.83 4.67
N PRO A 96 4.53 0.14 4.24
CA PRO A 96 5.90 0.40 4.71
C PRO A 96 6.40 1.83 4.47
N ASP A 97 5.88 2.52 3.46
CA ASP A 97 6.23 3.91 3.13
C ASP A 97 5.49 4.95 3.98
N GLY A 98 4.71 4.50 4.98
CA GLY A 98 3.89 5.33 5.84
C GLY A 98 2.54 5.74 5.25
N SER A 99 2.22 5.33 4.01
CA SER A 99 0.89 5.55 3.45
C SER A 99 -0.13 4.59 4.07
N PHE A 100 -1.38 5.00 4.12
CA PHE A 100 -2.47 4.16 4.62
C PHE A 100 -3.75 4.34 3.82
N LEU A 101 -4.56 3.31 3.87
CA LEU A 101 -5.88 3.27 3.25
C LEU A 101 -6.84 2.52 4.17
N GLY A 102 -8.03 3.07 4.33
CA GLY A 102 -9.11 2.42 5.04
C GLY A 102 -10.46 2.77 4.42
N THR A 103 -11.47 1.99 4.70
CA THR A 103 -12.82 2.15 4.17
C THR A 103 -13.84 1.96 5.29
N GLY A 104 -15.08 2.32 5.02
CA GLY A 104 -16.15 2.01 5.93
C GLY A 104 -17.51 2.52 5.47
N ARG A 105 -18.49 2.33 6.33
CA ARG A 105 -19.86 2.76 6.10
C ARG A 105 -20.40 3.43 7.34
N ALA A 106 -20.92 4.62 7.19
CA ALA A 106 -21.57 5.36 8.25
C ALA A 106 -23.07 5.43 7.98
N GLY A 107 -23.87 4.94 8.89
CA GLY A 107 -25.32 5.16 8.90
C GLY A 107 -25.63 6.51 9.53
N LEU A 108 -26.58 7.24 8.99
CA LEU A 108 -27.12 8.42 9.66
C LEU A 108 -28.22 7.98 10.64
N VAL A 109 -28.12 8.44 11.87
CA VAL A 109 -29.16 8.15 12.89
C VAL A 109 -30.52 8.58 12.36
N GLY A 110 -31.50 7.68 12.39
CA GLY A 110 -32.85 7.93 11.88
C GLY A 110 -33.01 7.87 10.36
N SER A 111 -31.97 7.48 9.62
CA SER A 111 -32.00 7.35 8.16
C SER A 111 -31.67 5.92 7.73
N ARG A 112 -32.35 5.45 6.68
CA ARG A 112 -31.98 4.20 6.00
C ARG A 112 -30.77 4.36 5.06
N HIS A 113 -30.24 5.56 4.93
CA HIS A 113 -29.12 5.84 4.04
C HIS A 113 -27.79 5.53 4.72
N VAL A 114 -27.03 4.66 4.12
CA VAL A 114 -25.65 4.33 4.50
C VAL A 114 -24.71 5.04 3.54
N ARG A 115 -23.76 5.79 4.07
CA ARG A 115 -22.72 6.46 3.29
C ARG A 115 -21.45 5.62 3.35
N ALA A 116 -20.93 5.26 2.17
CA ALA A 116 -19.61 4.71 2.06
C ALA A 116 -18.58 5.83 2.16
N TYR A 117 -17.47 5.56 2.83
CA TYR A 117 -16.33 6.46 2.90
C TYR A 117 -15.02 5.71 2.68
N ARG A 118 -14.03 6.45 2.26
CA ARG A 118 -12.62 6.02 2.15
C ARG A 118 -11.76 7.06 2.85
N VAL A 119 -10.81 6.59 3.65
CA VAL A 119 -9.78 7.43 4.26
C VAL A 119 -8.45 6.97 3.69
N SER A 120 -7.67 7.88 3.16
CA SER A 120 -6.31 7.61 2.69
C SER A 120 -5.38 8.72 3.13
N GLY A 121 -4.10 8.41 3.32
CA GLY A 121 -3.16 9.42 3.74
C GLY A 121 -1.75 8.89 3.91
N LYS A 122 -0.92 9.72 4.50
CA LYS A 122 0.49 9.38 4.75
C LYS A 122 0.98 10.02 6.03
N PHE A 123 1.75 9.25 6.80
CA PHE A 123 2.52 9.73 7.93
C PHE A 123 3.89 10.23 7.45
N SER A 124 4.33 11.34 8.02
CA SER A 124 5.67 11.90 7.84
C SER A 124 6.18 12.40 9.19
N GLY A 125 6.94 11.55 9.87
CA GLY A 125 7.28 11.78 11.28
C GLY A 125 6.04 11.86 12.16
N ASP A 126 5.90 12.96 12.89
CA ASP A 126 4.75 13.20 13.77
C ASP A 126 3.53 13.78 13.07
N THR A 127 3.63 14.06 11.78
CA THR A 127 2.54 14.66 10.99
C THR A 127 1.80 13.60 10.20
N VAL A 128 0.49 13.72 10.12
CA VAL A 128 -0.36 12.97 9.19
C VAL A 128 -1.08 13.93 8.25
N SER A 129 -1.05 13.62 6.97
CA SER A 129 -1.90 14.23 5.95
C SER A 129 -2.87 13.20 5.42
N LEU A 130 -4.15 13.51 5.39
CA LEU A 130 -5.17 12.57 4.93
C LEU A 130 -6.23 13.21 4.05
N THR A 131 -6.90 12.35 3.34
CA THR A 131 -8.07 12.64 2.51
C THR A 131 -9.22 11.75 2.95
N LEU A 132 -10.36 12.37 3.24
CA LEU A 132 -11.63 11.70 3.45
C LEU A 132 -12.49 11.86 2.20
N GLN A 133 -12.84 10.73 1.59
CA GLN A 133 -13.73 10.65 0.42
C GLN A 133 -15.04 9.97 0.84
N GLU A 134 -16.13 10.69 0.78
CA GLU A 134 -17.48 10.15 0.95
C GLU A 134 -18.17 10.00 -0.39
N SER A 135 -19.11 9.07 -0.50
CA SER A 135 -19.82 8.78 -1.75
C SER A 135 -20.64 9.94 -2.32
N MET A 136 -20.96 10.94 -1.49
CA MET A 136 -21.83 12.07 -1.85
C MET A 136 -21.19 13.43 -1.63
N CYS A 137 -19.91 13.47 -1.26
CA CYS A 137 -19.17 14.70 -0.97
C CYS A 137 -17.87 14.74 -1.77
N PRO A 138 -17.41 15.92 -2.17
CA PRO A 138 -16.07 16.03 -2.74
C PRO A 138 -15.00 15.60 -1.74
N PRO A 139 -13.80 15.21 -2.22
CA PRO A 139 -12.69 14.86 -1.35
C PRO A 139 -12.38 15.99 -0.37
N ARG A 140 -12.15 15.64 0.88
CA ARG A 140 -11.82 16.58 1.95
C ARG A 140 -10.44 16.24 2.50
N HIS A 141 -9.58 17.24 2.59
CA HIS A 141 -8.19 17.10 2.99
C HIS A 141 -7.96 17.72 4.35
N GLY A 142 -7.05 17.14 5.12
CA GLY A 142 -6.61 17.70 6.37
C GLY A 142 -5.25 17.19 6.77
N THR A 143 -4.57 17.98 7.58
CA THR A 143 -3.24 17.67 8.12
C THR A 143 -3.23 18.02 9.61
N THR A 144 -2.58 17.18 10.41
CA THR A 144 -2.38 17.42 11.83
C THR A 144 -1.06 16.82 12.30
N VAL A 145 -0.61 17.24 13.46
CA VAL A 145 0.52 16.62 14.16
C VAL A 145 0.02 15.65 15.23
N ARG A 146 0.91 14.78 15.68
CA ARG A 146 0.63 13.85 16.77
C ARG A 146 0.22 14.62 18.03
N GLU A 147 -0.83 14.16 18.68
CA GLU A 147 -1.26 14.71 19.98
C GLU A 147 -0.16 14.44 21.02
N ALA A 148 0.12 15.46 21.83
CA ALA A 148 1.05 15.30 22.96
C ALA A 148 0.49 14.21 23.90
N ALA A 149 1.37 13.36 24.42
CA ALA A 149 0.99 12.41 25.46
C ALA A 149 0.54 13.20 26.69
N VAL A 150 -0.70 13.03 27.10
CA VAL A 150 -1.17 13.56 28.38
C VAL A 150 -0.61 12.64 29.44
N GLY A 151 0.43 13.14 30.14
CA GLY A 151 1.09 12.47 31.27
C GLY A 151 0.20 12.42 32.49
#